data_33cbaeff5db040dfa0c667c1a1d06220
#
_entry.id   33cbaeff5db040dfa0c667c1a1d06220
#
_cell.length_a   1.000
_cell.length_b   1.000
_cell.length_c   1.000
_cell.angle_alpha   90.00
_cell.angle_beta   90.00
_cell.angle_gamma   90.00
#
_symmetry.space_group_name_H-M   'P 1'
#
loop_
_entity.id
_entity.type
_entity.pdbx_description
1 polymer ?
#
loop_
_entity_poly.entity_id
_entity_poly.type
_entity_poly.pdbx_seq_one_letter_code
_entity_poly.pdbx_strand_id
1 'polypeptide(L)'
;FFQIINRRGAKSEIPCQPGCPIKCHNTWVDENGEYVTSGFEYETVALLGSNCDIRDLDLIARIERMCDNFGIDTIELGATIGVCMEGGKIPWGDGEKALGLVNEIIQGTEFGAVLAQGTKVTGEHLGVKRIPCVKGQAMPGYDPRNSKGTGVGYATSPQGADHTVGTTSGSAGDFRNTGRIQMSQKVQVLYALADNFFCHFAALPLASTHKFGIIHI
;
A
#
# COMPACT_ATOMS: atom_id res chain seq x y z
N PHE A 1 -8.72 -12.33 7.16
CA PHE A 1 -7.46 -11.88 7.76
C PHE A 1 -7.53 -11.91 9.30
N PHE A 2 -8.27 -11.03 9.96
CA PHE A 2 -8.36 -10.93 11.43
C PHE A 2 -8.83 -12.23 12.12
N GLN A 3 -9.72 -12.99 11.50
CA GLN A 3 -10.13 -14.30 12.02
C GLN A 3 -8.97 -15.30 12.07
N ILE A 4 -8.05 -15.24 11.10
CA ILE A 4 -6.87 -16.11 11.06
C ILE A 4 -5.87 -15.66 12.13
N ILE A 5 -5.59 -14.37 12.25
CA ILE A 5 -4.72 -13.81 13.29
C ILE A 5 -5.16 -14.31 14.66
N ASN A 6 -6.42 -14.12 15.01
CA ASN A 6 -6.96 -14.52 16.31
C ASN A 6 -6.89 -16.03 16.54
N ARG A 7 -7.20 -16.85 15.52
CA ARG A 7 -7.19 -18.30 15.62
C ARG A 7 -5.79 -18.87 15.81
N ARG A 8 -4.77 -18.25 15.23
CA ARG A 8 -3.36 -18.66 15.33
C ARG A 8 -2.65 -18.07 16.55
N GLY A 9 -3.31 -17.23 17.35
CA GLY A 9 -2.72 -16.59 18.53
C GLY A 9 -1.76 -15.44 18.21
N ALA A 10 -1.78 -14.93 16.98
CA ALA A 10 -1.08 -13.71 16.62
C ALA A 10 -1.77 -12.48 17.26
N LYS A 11 -1.09 -11.36 17.28
CA LYS A 11 -1.57 -10.15 17.94
C LYS A 11 -2.00 -9.10 16.92
N SER A 12 -3.11 -8.43 17.20
CA SER A 12 -3.58 -7.22 16.53
C SER A 12 -3.72 -6.09 17.55
N GLU A 13 -4.04 -4.90 17.07
CA GLU A 13 -4.26 -3.71 17.92
C GLU A 13 -3.02 -3.35 18.78
N ILE A 14 -1.83 -3.50 18.21
CA ILE A 14 -0.57 -3.19 18.87
C ILE A 14 -0.23 -1.71 18.63
N PRO A 15 0.07 -0.91 19.68
CA PRO A 15 0.59 0.43 19.49
C PRO A 15 2.06 0.38 19.09
N CYS A 16 2.44 1.01 17.98
CA CYS A 16 3.85 1.16 17.56
C CYS A 16 4.63 2.15 18.45
N GLN A 17 3.90 3.04 19.14
CA GLN A 17 4.45 4.01 20.09
C GLN A 17 3.62 4.00 21.38
N PRO A 18 4.23 4.22 22.57
CA PRO A 18 3.49 4.31 23.82
C PRO A 18 2.39 5.36 23.74
N GLY A 19 1.16 4.97 24.13
CA GLY A 19 0.00 5.86 24.16
C GLY A 19 -0.70 6.07 22.81
N CYS A 20 -0.28 5.42 21.73
CA CYS A 20 -0.99 5.50 20.46
C CYS A 20 -2.41 4.93 20.55
N PRO A 21 -3.47 5.72 20.28
CA PRO A 21 -4.85 5.27 20.36
C PRO A 21 -5.27 4.44 19.13
N ILE A 22 -4.55 4.52 18.02
CA ILE A 22 -4.91 3.88 16.75
C ILE A 22 -4.61 2.39 16.79
N LYS A 23 -3.43 2.01 17.32
CA LYS A 23 -3.03 0.61 17.48
C LYS A 23 -3.16 -0.21 16.19
N CYS A 24 -2.72 0.35 15.06
CA CYS A 24 -2.88 -0.27 13.75
C CYS A 24 -1.92 -1.44 13.49
N HIS A 25 -0.90 -1.61 14.31
CA HIS A 25 0.11 -2.64 14.10
C HIS A 25 -0.40 -4.04 14.49
N ASN A 26 0.10 -5.04 13.79
CA ASN A 26 -0.24 -6.45 14.00
C ASN A 26 0.99 -7.35 13.84
N THR A 27 0.86 -8.62 14.24
CA THR A 27 1.83 -9.66 13.94
C THR A 27 1.16 -10.76 13.13
N TRP A 28 1.97 -11.48 12.36
CA TRP A 28 1.55 -12.71 11.68
C TRP A 28 2.38 -13.88 12.19
N VAL A 29 1.71 -14.98 12.49
CA VAL A 29 2.33 -16.27 12.83
C VAL A 29 1.87 -17.32 11.83
N ASP A 30 2.70 -18.31 11.57
CA ASP A 30 2.38 -19.43 10.70
C ASP A 30 1.39 -20.42 11.35
N GLU A 31 1.14 -21.54 10.70
CA GLU A 31 0.23 -22.58 11.19
C GLU A 31 0.73 -23.25 12.49
N ASN A 32 2.03 -23.20 12.76
CA ASN A 32 2.65 -23.76 13.96
C ASN A 32 2.70 -22.74 15.11
N GLY A 33 2.25 -21.50 14.87
CA GLY A 33 2.33 -20.40 15.84
C GLY A 33 3.69 -19.71 15.87
N GLU A 34 4.59 -19.99 14.92
CA GLU A 34 5.89 -19.35 14.83
C GLU A 34 5.75 -17.95 14.18
N TYR A 35 6.48 -16.99 14.72
CA TYR A 35 6.46 -15.63 14.22
C TYR A 35 7.05 -15.53 12.81
N VAL A 36 6.33 -14.88 11.91
CA VAL A 36 6.74 -14.62 10.52
C VAL A 36 7.08 -13.16 10.31
N THR A 37 6.11 -12.26 10.52
CA THR A 37 6.28 -10.82 10.27
C THR A 37 5.40 -9.97 11.19
N SER A 38 5.61 -8.66 11.13
CA SER A 38 4.83 -7.63 11.84
C SER A 38 4.50 -6.50 10.88
N GLY A 39 3.38 -5.81 11.12
CA GLY A 39 2.96 -4.73 10.22
C GLY A 39 2.36 -5.26 8.91
N PHE A 40 1.76 -6.44 8.95
CA PHE A 40 1.10 -7.04 7.79
C PHE A 40 -0.20 -6.28 7.48
N GLU A 41 -0.04 -5.17 6.78
CA GLU A 41 -1.04 -4.12 6.61
C GLU A 41 -1.93 -4.32 5.38
N TYR A 42 -2.98 -3.49 5.28
CA TYR A 42 -3.96 -3.53 4.19
C TYR A 42 -3.30 -3.47 2.81
N GLU A 43 -2.36 -2.54 2.61
CA GLU A 43 -1.73 -2.34 1.29
C GLU A 43 -0.95 -3.57 0.83
N THR A 44 -0.20 -4.19 1.73
CA THR A 44 0.52 -5.44 1.43
C THR A 44 -0.43 -6.55 0.99
N VAL A 45 -1.51 -6.76 1.76
CA VAL A 45 -2.53 -7.78 1.45
C VAL A 45 -3.29 -7.45 0.17
N ALA A 46 -3.61 -6.18 -0.07
CA ALA A 46 -4.33 -5.75 -1.25
C ALA A 46 -3.49 -5.91 -2.53
N LEU A 47 -2.24 -5.47 -2.50
CA LEU A 47 -1.42 -5.40 -3.70
C LEU A 47 -0.69 -6.70 -4.02
N LEU A 48 -0.17 -7.41 -3.03
CA LEU A 48 0.40 -8.75 -3.23
C LEU A 48 -0.67 -9.83 -3.32
N GLY A 49 -1.82 -9.65 -2.66
CA GLY A 49 -2.92 -10.60 -2.65
C GLY A 49 -3.92 -10.36 -3.77
N SER A 50 -4.93 -9.52 -3.52
CA SER A 50 -6.06 -9.34 -4.43
C SER A 50 -5.66 -8.83 -5.81
N ASN A 51 -4.70 -7.92 -5.89
CA ASN A 51 -4.19 -7.38 -7.15
C ASN A 51 -3.51 -8.45 -8.01
N CYS A 52 -2.83 -9.41 -7.38
CA CYS A 52 -2.07 -10.47 -8.05
C CYS A 52 -2.80 -11.82 -8.10
N ASP A 53 -4.05 -11.91 -7.60
CA ASP A 53 -4.82 -13.16 -7.39
C ASP A 53 -4.08 -14.20 -6.52
N ILE A 54 -3.16 -13.77 -5.66
CA ILE A 54 -2.47 -14.63 -4.70
C ILE A 54 -3.33 -14.74 -3.45
N ARG A 55 -3.71 -15.97 -3.07
CA ARG A 55 -4.67 -16.23 -1.98
C ARG A 55 -4.01 -16.77 -0.72
N ASP A 56 -2.77 -17.18 -0.82
CA ASP A 56 -1.98 -17.72 0.29
C ASP A 56 -1.41 -16.57 1.13
N LEU A 57 -2.03 -16.31 2.28
CA LEU A 57 -1.60 -15.25 3.20
C LEU A 57 -0.25 -15.56 3.86
N ASP A 58 0.10 -16.83 4.05
CA ASP A 58 1.40 -17.19 4.62
C ASP A 58 2.52 -16.90 3.63
N LEU A 59 2.27 -17.13 2.35
CA LEU A 59 3.20 -16.76 1.28
C LEU A 59 3.35 -15.24 1.19
N ILE A 60 2.26 -14.48 1.26
CA ILE A 60 2.29 -13.02 1.25
C ILE A 60 3.06 -12.49 2.46
N ALA A 61 2.85 -13.07 3.64
CA ALA A 61 3.59 -12.69 4.85
C ALA A 61 5.09 -12.99 4.75
N ARG A 62 5.48 -14.09 4.09
CA ARG A 62 6.89 -14.38 3.79
C ARG A 62 7.49 -13.34 2.84
N ILE A 63 6.76 -12.94 1.80
CA ILE A 63 7.19 -11.89 0.86
C ILE A 63 7.38 -10.58 1.62
N GLU A 64 6.41 -10.18 2.45
CA GLU A 64 6.51 -8.98 3.27
C GLU A 64 7.72 -9.01 4.19
N ARG A 65 7.97 -10.13 4.87
CA ARG A 65 9.15 -10.30 5.71
C ARG A 65 10.46 -10.12 4.94
N MET A 66 10.50 -10.57 3.70
CA MET A 66 11.66 -10.33 2.82
C MET A 66 11.78 -8.85 2.47
N CYS A 67 10.66 -8.18 2.17
CA CYS A 67 10.64 -6.74 1.92
C CYS A 67 11.17 -5.94 3.10
N ASP A 68 10.72 -6.23 4.32
CA ASP A 68 11.19 -5.61 5.56
C ASP A 68 12.71 -5.76 5.72
N ASN A 69 13.22 -6.96 5.51
CA ASN A 69 14.64 -7.28 5.70
C ASN A 69 15.54 -6.53 4.70
N PHE A 70 15.03 -6.22 3.51
CA PHE A 70 15.80 -5.58 2.42
C PHE A 70 15.41 -4.13 2.15
N GLY A 71 14.41 -3.59 2.86
CA GLY A 71 13.95 -2.22 2.67
C GLY A 71 13.19 -2.02 1.36
N ILE A 72 12.39 -3.02 0.94
CA ILE A 72 11.55 -2.95 -0.26
C ILE A 72 10.14 -2.52 0.14
N ASP A 73 9.61 -1.49 -0.52
CA ASP A 73 8.23 -1.06 -0.35
C ASP A 73 7.26 -2.11 -0.94
N THR A 74 6.33 -2.60 -0.11
CA THR A 74 5.36 -3.63 -0.52
C THR A 74 4.27 -3.12 -1.47
N ILE A 75 3.99 -1.82 -1.46
CA ILE A 75 3.06 -1.17 -2.41
C ILE A 75 3.67 -1.22 -3.81
N GLU A 76 4.87 -0.68 -3.95
CA GLU A 76 5.59 -0.65 -5.22
C GLU A 76 5.86 -2.07 -5.73
N LEU A 77 6.28 -3.00 -4.84
CA LEU A 77 6.53 -4.39 -5.20
C LEU A 77 5.27 -5.10 -5.70
N GLY A 78 4.14 -4.95 -4.98
CA GLY A 78 2.88 -5.61 -5.35
C GLY A 78 2.37 -5.14 -6.72
N ALA A 79 2.48 -3.86 -7.01
CA ALA A 79 2.17 -3.32 -8.33
C ALA A 79 3.16 -3.82 -9.42
N THR A 80 4.45 -3.91 -9.09
CA THR A 80 5.51 -4.45 -9.98
C THR A 80 5.26 -5.91 -10.31
N ILE A 81 4.89 -6.74 -9.34
CA ILE A 81 4.51 -8.15 -9.57
C ILE A 81 3.27 -8.23 -10.45
N GLY A 82 2.24 -7.40 -10.19
CA GLY A 82 1.05 -7.32 -11.03
C GLY A 82 1.39 -6.98 -12.49
N VAL A 83 2.32 -6.06 -12.72
CA VAL A 83 2.82 -5.72 -14.05
C VAL A 83 3.59 -6.87 -14.68
N CYS A 84 4.35 -7.65 -13.91
CA CYS A 84 4.99 -8.87 -14.40
C CYS A 84 3.96 -9.92 -14.84
N MET A 85 2.83 -10.03 -14.15
CA MET A 85 1.72 -10.91 -14.52
C MET A 85 1.02 -10.42 -15.79
N GLU A 86 0.70 -9.12 -15.88
CA GLU A 86 0.10 -8.49 -17.07
C GLU A 86 1.01 -8.63 -18.31
N GLY A 87 2.32 -8.51 -18.14
CA GLY A 87 3.33 -8.69 -19.19
C GLY A 87 3.63 -10.16 -19.52
N GLY A 88 2.98 -11.12 -18.87
CA GLY A 88 3.14 -12.56 -19.12
C GLY A 88 4.47 -13.14 -18.61
N LYS A 89 5.21 -12.43 -17.78
CA LYS A 89 6.47 -12.94 -17.19
C LYS A 89 6.20 -14.07 -16.21
N ILE A 90 5.14 -13.97 -15.42
CA ILE A 90 4.64 -15.01 -14.53
C ILE A 90 3.11 -15.10 -14.63
N PRO A 91 2.49 -16.27 -14.38
CA PRO A 91 1.04 -16.41 -14.37
C PRO A 91 0.38 -15.63 -13.22
N TRP A 92 -0.86 -15.17 -13.43
CA TRP A 92 -1.70 -14.64 -12.35
C TRP A 92 -1.92 -15.71 -11.27
N GLY A 93 -1.82 -15.30 -10.00
CA GLY A 93 -2.02 -16.17 -8.85
C GLY A 93 -0.84 -17.07 -8.50
N ASP A 94 0.24 -17.07 -9.28
CA ASP A 94 1.44 -17.88 -9.02
C ASP A 94 2.33 -17.21 -7.97
N GLY A 95 1.98 -17.41 -6.70
CA GLY A 95 2.68 -16.79 -5.57
C GLY A 95 4.12 -17.28 -5.41
N GLU A 96 4.44 -18.54 -5.74
CA GLU A 96 5.82 -19.03 -5.65
C GLU A 96 6.72 -18.36 -6.69
N LYS A 97 6.22 -18.11 -7.90
CA LYS A 97 6.97 -17.33 -8.88
C LYS A 97 7.08 -15.85 -8.49
N ALA A 98 6.05 -15.28 -7.84
CA ALA A 98 6.14 -13.94 -7.27
C ALA A 98 7.25 -13.86 -6.21
N LEU A 99 7.33 -14.84 -5.29
CA LEU A 99 8.44 -14.98 -4.33
C LEU A 99 9.80 -15.10 -5.05
N GLY A 100 9.84 -15.84 -6.17
CA GLY A 100 11.01 -15.95 -7.02
C GLY A 100 11.50 -14.59 -7.55
N LEU A 101 10.58 -13.71 -7.98
CA LEU A 101 10.93 -12.36 -8.43
C LEU A 101 11.53 -11.50 -7.29
N VAL A 102 11.03 -11.64 -6.07
CA VAL A 102 11.62 -10.97 -4.90
C VAL A 102 13.05 -11.45 -4.66
N ASN A 103 13.29 -12.76 -4.78
CA ASN A 103 14.65 -13.31 -4.68
C ASN A 103 15.57 -12.78 -5.79
N GLU A 104 15.07 -12.56 -7.00
CA GLU A 104 15.86 -11.95 -8.06
C GLU A 104 16.31 -10.52 -7.71
N ILE A 105 15.43 -9.72 -7.09
CA ILE A 105 15.77 -8.38 -6.58
C ILE A 105 16.89 -8.49 -5.54
N ILE A 106 16.71 -9.38 -4.56
CA ILE A 106 17.65 -9.57 -3.45
C ILE A 106 19.02 -10.04 -3.93
N GLN A 107 19.05 -10.92 -4.92
CA GLN A 107 20.29 -11.45 -5.50
C GLN A 107 20.93 -10.50 -6.50
N GLY A 108 20.23 -9.44 -6.91
CA GLY A 108 20.73 -8.48 -7.89
C GLY A 108 20.95 -9.09 -9.28
N THR A 109 20.08 -10.00 -9.71
CA THR A 109 20.13 -10.55 -11.06
C THR A 109 19.89 -9.44 -12.11
N GLU A 110 20.15 -9.69 -13.37
CA GLU A 110 19.89 -8.73 -14.45
C GLU A 110 18.41 -8.28 -14.44
N PHE A 111 17.47 -9.22 -14.36
CA PHE A 111 16.05 -8.88 -14.28
C PHE A 111 15.67 -8.33 -12.90
N GLY A 112 16.28 -8.81 -11.83
CA GLY A 112 16.11 -8.26 -10.48
C GLY A 112 16.48 -6.78 -10.40
N ALA A 113 17.52 -6.35 -11.14
CA ALA A 113 17.89 -4.94 -11.24
C ALA A 113 16.84 -4.08 -11.97
N VAL A 114 16.09 -4.67 -12.91
CA VAL A 114 14.95 -4.01 -13.57
C VAL A 114 13.78 -3.90 -12.58
N LEU A 115 13.45 -4.98 -11.88
CA LEU A 115 12.38 -5.02 -10.87
C LEU A 115 12.62 -4.00 -9.75
N ALA A 116 13.86 -3.87 -9.29
CA ALA A 116 14.26 -2.94 -8.24
C ALA A 116 14.06 -1.45 -8.60
N GLN A 117 13.87 -1.14 -9.89
CA GLN A 117 13.51 0.21 -10.35
C GLN A 117 12.00 0.49 -10.32
N GLY A 118 11.20 -0.47 -9.87
CA GLY A 118 9.78 -0.33 -9.65
C GLY A 118 8.88 -0.55 -10.85
N THR A 119 7.61 -0.31 -10.64
CA THR A 119 6.50 -0.65 -11.52
C THR A 119 6.62 -0.03 -12.91
N LYS A 120 7.00 1.26 -12.97
CA LYS A 120 7.10 1.97 -14.25
C LYS A 120 8.16 1.35 -15.15
N VAL A 121 9.38 1.22 -14.64
CA VAL A 121 10.52 0.70 -15.43
C VAL A 121 10.31 -0.75 -15.81
N THR A 122 9.80 -1.57 -14.89
CA THR A 122 9.46 -2.97 -15.19
C THR A 122 8.39 -3.07 -16.27
N GLY A 123 7.34 -2.25 -16.20
CA GLY A 123 6.28 -2.24 -17.21
C GLY A 123 6.75 -1.81 -18.58
N GLU A 124 7.60 -0.78 -18.65
CA GLU A 124 8.22 -0.34 -19.90
C GLU A 124 9.14 -1.44 -20.50
N HIS A 125 9.94 -2.09 -19.65
CA HIS A 125 10.81 -3.21 -20.06
C HIS A 125 10.02 -4.39 -20.63
N LEU A 126 8.85 -4.72 -20.04
CA LEU A 126 7.98 -5.81 -20.49
C LEU A 126 6.99 -5.41 -21.59
N GLY A 127 6.98 -4.14 -22.02
CA GLY A 127 6.08 -3.63 -23.05
C GLY A 127 4.61 -3.57 -22.61
N VAL A 128 4.34 -3.47 -21.30
CA VAL A 128 2.99 -3.36 -20.76
C VAL A 128 2.41 -1.99 -21.08
N LYS A 129 1.21 -1.95 -21.68
CA LYS A 129 0.58 -0.69 -22.11
C LYS A 129 -0.08 0.10 -20.96
N ARG A 130 -0.57 -0.60 -19.94
CA ARG A 130 -1.30 0.00 -18.81
C ARG A 130 -0.50 -0.18 -17.52
N ILE A 131 0.48 0.67 -17.34
CA ILE A 131 1.29 0.64 -16.13
C ILE A 131 0.56 1.43 -15.04
N PRO A 132 0.22 0.83 -13.89
CA PRO A 132 -0.55 1.47 -12.84
C PRO A 132 0.32 2.40 -12.00
N CYS A 133 0.78 3.50 -12.60
CA CYS A 133 1.59 4.50 -11.90
C CYS A 133 1.21 5.93 -12.28
N VAL A 134 1.48 6.88 -11.41
CA VAL A 134 1.37 8.32 -11.68
C VAL A 134 2.66 8.99 -11.24
N LYS A 135 3.28 9.75 -12.13
CA LYS A 135 4.59 10.39 -11.92
C LYS A 135 5.70 9.41 -11.53
N GLY A 136 5.58 8.16 -11.98
CA GLY A 136 6.57 7.11 -11.72
C GLY A 136 6.32 6.28 -10.47
N GLN A 137 5.43 6.67 -9.59
CA GLN A 137 5.06 5.93 -8.39
C GLN A 137 3.85 5.03 -8.65
N ALA A 138 3.89 3.80 -8.16
CA ALA A 138 2.80 2.84 -8.26
C ALA A 138 1.53 3.31 -7.56
N MET A 139 0.37 2.97 -8.12
CA MET A 139 -0.90 3.23 -7.46
C MET A 139 -1.10 2.26 -6.29
N PRO A 140 -1.43 2.77 -5.09
CA PRO A 140 -1.79 1.93 -3.94
C PRO A 140 -3.17 1.29 -4.10
N GLY A 141 -3.58 0.47 -3.14
CA GLY A 141 -4.84 -0.27 -3.13
C GLY A 141 -6.12 0.61 -3.05
N TYR A 142 -6.00 1.90 -3.31
CA TYR A 142 -7.10 2.87 -3.35
C TYR A 142 -7.37 3.31 -4.80
N ASP A 143 -8.16 2.51 -5.51
CA ASP A 143 -8.46 2.74 -6.92
C ASP A 143 -9.19 4.08 -7.14
N PRO A 144 -8.61 4.99 -7.96
CA PRO A 144 -9.19 6.31 -8.22
C PRO A 144 -10.53 6.24 -8.98
N ARG A 145 -10.87 5.12 -9.59
CA ARG A 145 -12.18 4.90 -10.22
C ARG A 145 -13.29 4.86 -9.18
N ASN A 146 -13.01 4.33 -7.99
CA ASN A 146 -13.94 4.28 -6.87
C ASN A 146 -13.90 5.55 -6.01
N SER A 147 -12.77 6.28 -5.99
CA SER A 147 -12.61 7.51 -5.23
C SER A 147 -11.99 8.59 -6.10
N LYS A 148 -12.84 9.32 -6.85
CA LYS A 148 -12.38 10.34 -7.82
C LYS A 148 -11.58 11.48 -7.19
N GLY A 149 -11.87 11.85 -5.95
CA GLY A 149 -11.09 12.86 -5.23
C GLY A 149 -9.67 12.40 -4.95
N THR A 150 -9.46 11.12 -4.64
CA THR A 150 -8.13 10.51 -4.53
C THR A 150 -7.40 10.55 -5.87
N GLY A 151 -8.10 10.26 -6.98
CA GLY A 151 -7.54 10.40 -8.33
C GLY A 151 -7.06 11.81 -8.66
N VAL A 152 -7.79 12.83 -8.21
CA VAL A 152 -7.34 14.23 -8.31
C VAL A 152 -6.05 14.42 -7.50
N GLY A 153 -5.98 13.86 -6.28
CA GLY A 153 -4.77 13.88 -5.45
C GLY A 153 -3.58 13.26 -6.18
N TYR A 154 -3.71 12.07 -6.74
CA TYR A 154 -2.63 11.42 -7.51
C TYR A 154 -2.13 12.25 -8.68
N ALA A 155 -3.05 12.90 -9.41
CA ALA A 155 -2.69 13.74 -10.56
C ALA A 155 -2.00 15.05 -10.17
N THR A 156 -2.37 15.65 -9.04
CA THR A 156 -1.97 17.02 -8.66
C THR A 156 -0.88 17.06 -7.59
N SER A 157 -0.75 16.05 -6.74
CA SER A 157 0.29 16.02 -5.70
C SER A 157 1.71 15.96 -6.31
N PRO A 158 2.72 16.50 -5.62
CA PRO A 158 4.11 16.40 -6.06
C PRO A 158 4.61 14.97 -6.19
N GLN A 159 4.18 14.07 -5.31
CA GLN A 159 4.61 12.68 -5.25
C GLN A 159 3.95 11.76 -6.28
N GLY A 160 2.78 12.13 -6.82
CA GLY A 160 2.04 11.27 -7.75
C GLY A 160 1.05 10.34 -7.05
N ALA A 161 1.11 9.04 -7.30
CA ALA A 161 0.11 8.08 -6.82
C ALA A 161 0.33 7.66 -5.36
N ASP A 162 0.44 8.62 -4.47
CA ASP A 162 0.57 8.37 -3.04
C ASP A 162 -0.74 8.68 -2.30
N HIS A 163 -1.33 7.67 -1.65
CA HIS A 163 -2.56 7.84 -0.88
C HIS A 163 -2.32 8.60 0.44
N THR A 164 -1.07 8.66 0.92
CA THR A 164 -0.72 9.37 2.16
C THR A 164 -0.69 10.89 1.99
N VAL A 165 -0.66 11.40 0.76
CA VAL A 165 -0.70 12.85 0.50
C VAL A 165 -2.11 13.43 0.43
N GLY A 166 -3.16 12.61 0.51
CA GLY A 166 -4.51 13.15 0.49
C GLY A 166 -5.57 12.20 -0.05
N THR A 167 -5.77 11.07 0.61
CA THR A 167 -6.88 10.18 0.25
C THR A 167 -8.24 10.78 0.61
N THR A 168 -9.20 10.64 -0.30
CA THR A 168 -10.61 11.02 -0.07
C THR A 168 -11.48 9.77 0.11
N SER A 169 -10.95 8.74 0.77
CA SER A 169 -11.60 7.43 0.94
C SER A 169 -12.99 7.50 1.60
N GLY A 170 -13.24 8.49 2.46
CA GLY A 170 -14.57 8.75 3.03
C GLY A 170 -15.66 9.08 2.01
N SER A 171 -15.29 9.33 0.76
CA SER A 171 -16.20 9.51 -0.39
C SER A 171 -16.20 8.32 -1.36
N ALA A 172 -15.63 7.19 -0.96
CA ALA A 172 -15.64 5.98 -1.79
C ALA A 172 -17.09 5.59 -2.14
N GLY A 173 -17.29 5.20 -3.40
CA GLY A 173 -18.64 4.93 -3.93
C GLY A 173 -19.44 6.17 -4.32
N ASP A 174 -18.96 7.36 -4.08
CA ASP A 174 -19.57 8.60 -4.59
C ASP A 174 -18.97 8.97 -5.96
N PHE A 175 -19.67 8.62 -6.99
CA PHE A 175 -19.25 8.84 -8.39
C PHE A 175 -19.54 10.23 -8.94
N ARG A 176 -20.11 11.15 -8.13
CA ARG A 176 -20.33 12.54 -8.56
C ARG A 176 -19.01 13.26 -8.77
N ASN A 177 -18.99 14.17 -9.72
CA ASN A 177 -17.79 14.98 -10.02
C ASN A 177 -17.74 16.29 -9.23
N THR A 178 -18.89 16.77 -8.75
CA THR A 178 -19.00 18.07 -8.07
C THR A 178 -18.25 18.08 -6.73
N GLY A 179 -17.45 19.11 -6.52
CA GLY A 179 -16.73 19.32 -5.26
C GLY A 179 -15.49 18.46 -5.04
N ARG A 180 -15.14 17.58 -5.99
CA ARG A 180 -13.99 16.65 -5.82
C ARG A 180 -12.64 17.36 -5.83
N ILE A 181 -12.51 18.40 -6.63
CA ILE A 181 -11.29 19.22 -6.70
C ILE A 181 -11.06 19.94 -5.38
N GLN A 182 -12.08 20.62 -4.89
CA GLN A 182 -12.01 21.36 -3.61
C GLN A 182 -11.78 20.40 -2.43
N MET A 183 -12.44 19.25 -2.43
CA MET A 183 -12.25 18.22 -1.41
C MET A 183 -10.81 17.71 -1.43
N SER A 184 -10.28 17.35 -2.59
CA SER A 184 -8.90 16.88 -2.74
C SER A 184 -7.90 17.94 -2.29
N GLN A 185 -8.09 19.19 -2.67
CA GLN A 185 -7.23 20.29 -2.24
C GLN A 185 -7.20 20.44 -0.72
N LYS A 186 -8.38 20.46 -0.07
CA LYS A 186 -8.47 20.56 1.40
C LYS A 186 -7.78 19.41 2.09
N VAL A 187 -7.98 18.19 1.60
CA VAL A 187 -7.40 17.00 2.18
C VAL A 187 -5.88 17.01 2.00
N GLN A 188 -5.35 17.35 0.83
CA GLN A 188 -3.90 17.47 0.62
C GLN A 188 -3.25 18.49 1.57
N VAL A 189 -3.89 19.67 1.77
CA VAL A 189 -3.39 20.67 2.73
C VAL A 189 -3.41 20.15 4.16
N LEU A 190 -4.50 19.46 4.55
CA LEU A 190 -4.63 18.88 5.89
C LEU A 190 -3.54 17.84 6.15
N TYR A 191 -3.31 16.92 5.21
CA TYR A 191 -2.29 15.89 5.34
C TYR A 191 -0.88 16.49 5.36
N ALA A 192 -0.57 17.42 4.46
CA ALA A 192 0.73 18.10 4.46
C ALA A 192 1.01 18.83 5.77
N LEU A 193 -0.01 19.41 6.41
CA LEU A 193 0.13 20.02 7.73
C LEU A 193 0.34 18.96 8.82
N ALA A 194 -0.46 17.89 8.81
CA ALA A 194 -0.46 16.87 9.84
C ALA A 194 0.82 16.02 9.82
N ASP A 195 1.32 15.65 8.65
CA ASP A 195 2.51 14.80 8.48
C ASP A 195 3.80 15.44 9.00
N ASN A 196 3.81 16.77 9.18
CA ASN A 196 4.94 17.45 9.81
C ASN A 196 5.02 17.21 11.34
N PHE A 197 3.93 16.77 11.98
CA PHE A 197 3.85 16.69 13.43
C PHE A 197 3.43 15.32 13.96
N PHE A 198 2.71 14.53 13.16
CA PHE A 198 2.07 13.31 13.64
C PHE A 198 2.18 12.19 12.61
N CYS A 199 2.04 10.96 13.10
CA CYS A 199 1.75 9.83 12.24
C CYS A 199 0.47 10.09 11.44
N HIS A 200 0.49 9.80 10.15
CA HIS A 200 -0.62 9.97 9.22
C HIS A 200 -1.94 9.37 9.75
N PHE A 201 -1.92 8.15 10.26
CA PHE A 201 -3.11 7.49 10.82
C PHE A 201 -3.63 8.16 12.10
N ALA A 202 -2.78 8.82 12.87
CA ALA A 202 -3.20 9.55 14.08
C ALA A 202 -3.74 10.95 13.76
N ALA A 203 -3.34 11.54 12.64
CA ALA A 203 -3.70 12.90 12.25
C ALA A 203 -5.21 13.06 12.01
N LEU A 204 -5.84 12.13 11.30
CA LEU A 204 -7.27 12.19 10.97
C LEU A 204 -8.20 12.18 12.21
N PRO A 205 -8.06 11.23 13.15
CA PRO A 205 -8.84 11.25 14.40
C PRO A 205 -8.61 12.52 15.21
N LEU A 206 -7.39 13.01 15.28
CA LEU A 206 -7.07 14.25 15.99
C LEU A 206 -7.76 15.46 15.36
N ALA A 207 -7.74 15.56 14.04
CA ALA A 207 -8.43 16.62 13.31
C ALA A 207 -9.95 16.58 13.50
N SER A 208 -10.54 15.38 13.62
CA SER A 208 -11.99 15.20 13.80
C SER A 208 -12.50 15.53 15.21
N THR A 209 -11.64 15.57 16.22
CA THR A 209 -12.05 15.77 17.62
C THR A 209 -12.31 17.23 17.99
N HIS A 210 -12.16 18.21 17.09
CA HIS A 210 -12.32 19.66 17.34
C HIS A 210 -11.52 20.23 18.51
N LYS A 211 -10.69 19.43 19.17
CA LYS A 211 -9.90 19.83 20.35
C LYS A 211 -8.61 20.56 20.01
N PHE A 212 -8.16 20.44 18.79
CA PHE A 212 -7.04 21.23 18.29
C PHE A 212 -7.59 22.39 17.48
N GLY A 213 -7.70 23.56 18.11
CA GLY A 213 -8.19 24.81 17.50
C GLY A 213 -7.33 25.35 16.34
N ILE A 214 -6.55 24.48 15.71
CA ILE A 214 -5.62 24.81 14.61
C ILE A 214 -6.26 24.54 13.25
N ILE A 215 -7.36 23.80 13.16
CA ILE A 215 -7.97 23.42 11.89
C ILE A 215 -9.40 23.97 11.77
N HIS A 216 -9.53 25.27 11.74
CA HIS A 216 -10.64 25.96 11.10
C HIS A 216 -10.19 26.36 9.69
N ILE A 217 -10.24 25.42 8.75
CA ILE A 217 -10.11 25.69 7.31
C ILE A 217 -11.45 25.43 6.63
#